data_2406d459a27f1ecbd3661e881b8ff3bc
#
_entry.id   2406d459a27f1ecbd3661e881b8ff3bc
#
_cell.length_a   1.000
_cell.length_b   1.000
_cell.length_c   1.000
_cell.angle_alpha   90.00
_cell.angle_beta   90.00
_cell.angle_gamma   90.00
#
_symmetry.space_group_name_H-M   'P 1'
#
loop_
_entity.id
_entity.type
_entity.pdbx_description
1 polymer ?
#
loop_
_entity_poly.entity_id
_entity_poly.type
_entity_poly.pdbx_seq_one_letter_code
_entity_poly.pdbx_strand_id
1 'polypeptide(L)'
;MDKVALITGGRSGIGLACANRFSQNDYQVITAQRSPAENFDSIKADFSDPETPAQVIDEVIKQTGRLDVLVNNAGVMLEDSVNQMSLNDWNHTLAVNLTTPFLLIKNALPHLKAGSSIINIGSIEGLGSNPKHAAYCASKAGLHALTRAVAVDHGPQGIRCNAVAPGWIDTELNEDFIESMEDPTAFRAEIGRIHPLRRTGKPEEVAALVTWLASDDAAFVTGQIYTVDGGRLAQLPLP
;
A
#
# COMPACT_ATOMS: atom_id res chain seq x y z
N MET A 1 27.02 -0.93 2.90
CA MET A 1 25.83 -0.79 3.76
C MET A 1 24.64 -1.21 2.92
N ASP A 2 23.84 -2.12 3.44
CA ASP A 2 22.68 -2.65 2.74
C ASP A 2 21.64 -1.55 2.52
N LYS A 3 20.86 -1.64 1.44
CA LYS A 3 19.75 -0.72 1.20
C LYS A 3 18.69 -0.91 2.29
N VAL A 4 18.04 0.15 2.73
CA VAL A 4 17.02 0.13 3.80
C VAL A 4 15.64 0.32 3.19
N ALA A 5 14.70 -0.56 3.57
CA ALA A 5 13.30 -0.48 3.21
C ALA A 5 12.42 -0.29 4.46
N LEU A 6 11.64 0.79 4.48
CA LEU A 6 10.57 0.99 5.46
C LEU A 6 9.24 0.55 4.86
N ILE A 7 8.51 -0.32 5.58
CA ILE A 7 7.21 -0.84 5.15
C ILE A 7 6.18 -0.59 6.24
N THR A 8 5.16 0.19 5.94
CA THR A 8 4.06 0.41 6.88
C THR A 8 3.05 -0.73 6.79
N GLY A 9 2.53 -1.21 7.94
CA GLY A 9 1.64 -2.36 7.98
C GLY A 9 2.31 -3.67 7.59
N GLY A 10 3.60 -3.86 7.96
CA GLY A 10 4.42 -5.03 7.58
C GLY A 10 4.17 -6.30 8.38
N ARG A 11 3.17 -6.32 9.28
CA ARG A 11 2.88 -7.48 10.13
C ARG A 11 2.15 -8.61 9.41
N SER A 12 1.31 -8.30 8.44
CA SER A 12 0.45 -9.28 7.75
C SER A 12 0.21 -8.91 6.28
N GLY A 13 -0.43 -9.81 5.54
CA GLY A 13 -0.91 -9.58 4.18
C GLY A 13 0.17 -9.08 3.22
N ILE A 14 -0.18 -8.07 2.42
CA ILE A 14 0.71 -7.49 1.39
C ILE A 14 1.98 -6.90 2.03
N GLY A 15 1.86 -6.23 3.18
CA GLY A 15 3.01 -5.63 3.86
C GLY A 15 4.03 -6.67 4.31
N LEU A 16 3.58 -7.78 4.87
CA LEU A 16 4.46 -8.89 5.28
C LEU A 16 5.12 -9.56 4.06
N ALA A 17 4.36 -9.77 2.99
CA ALA A 17 4.92 -10.33 1.76
C ALA A 17 6.00 -9.40 1.16
N CYS A 18 5.78 -8.07 1.20
CA CYS A 18 6.80 -7.10 0.81
C CYS A 18 8.03 -7.19 1.73
N ALA A 19 7.84 -7.22 3.05
CA ALA A 19 8.94 -7.33 4.02
C ALA A 19 9.79 -8.57 3.77
N ASN A 20 9.16 -9.74 3.62
CA ASN A 20 9.85 -10.98 3.31
C ASN A 20 10.64 -10.89 1.99
N ARG A 21 10.04 -10.31 0.95
CA ARG A 21 10.67 -10.24 -0.36
C ARG A 21 11.82 -9.22 -0.40
N PHE A 22 11.72 -8.08 0.29
CA PHE A 22 12.83 -7.15 0.45
C PHE A 22 13.99 -7.76 1.22
N SER A 23 13.72 -8.49 2.32
CA SER A 23 14.73 -9.21 3.08
C SER A 23 15.45 -10.27 2.23
N GLN A 24 14.74 -11.00 1.36
CA GLN A 24 15.32 -11.95 0.40
C GLN A 24 16.20 -11.30 -0.67
N ASN A 25 16.07 -9.99 -0.88
CA ASN A 25 16.87 -9.19 -1.81
C ASN A 25 17.90 -8.31 -1.08
N ASP A 26 18.38 -8.76 0.08
CA ASP A 26 19.45 -8.15 0.87
C ASP A 26 19.17 -6.70 1.33
N TYR A 27 17.88 -6.35 1.54
CA TYR A 27 17.52 -5.09 2.18
C TYR A 27 17.47 -5.29 3.71
N GLN A 28 17.98 -4.31 4.45
CA GLN A 28 17.58 -4.14 5.85
C GLN A 28 16.13 -3.65 5.87
N VAL A 29 15.22 -4.45 6.45
CA VAL A 29 13.79 -4.17 6.49
C VAL A 29 13.39 -3.66 7.87
N ILE A 30 12.73 -2.50 7.89
CA ILE A 30 12.05 -1.98 9.08
C ILE A 30 10.55 -1.92 8.76
N THR A 31 9.74 -2.37 9.72
CA THR A 31 8.29 -2.32 9.61
C THR A 31 7.70 -1.34 10.62
N ALA A 32 6.58 -0.67 10.28
CA ALA A 32 5.93 0.27 11.20
C ALA A 32 4.43 -0.01 11.24
N GLN A 33 3.90 -0.37 12.42
CA GLN A 33 2.50 -0.72 12.68
C GLN A 33 2.18 -0.76 14.17
N ARG A 34 0.90 -0.92 14.52
CA ARG A 34 0.43 -0.92 15.92
C ARG A 34 0.99 -2.06 16.78
N SER A 35 1.21 -3.22 16.19
CA SER A 35 1.80 -4.40 16.88
C SER A 35 3.02 -4.89 16.12
N PRO A 36 4.09 -5.35 16.79
CA PRO A 36 5.32 -5.73 16.13
C PRO A 36 5.14 -6.87 15.11
N ALA A 37 5.96 -6.89 14.08
CA ALA A 37 6.13 -8.03 13.18
C ALA A 37 7.17 -8.99 13.80
N GLU A 38 6.90 -10.31 13.75
CA GLU A 38 7.72 -11.29 14.50
C GLU A 38 9.17 -11.40 14.00
N ASN A 39 9.40 -11.18 12.69
CA ASN A 39 10.69 -11.47 12.05
C ASN A 39 11.44 -10.22 11.55
N PHE A 40 10.97 -9.03 11.91
CA PHE A 40 11.55 -7.77 11.44
C PHE A 40 11.69 -6.74 12.55
N ASP A 41 12.68 -5.89 12.45
CA ASP A 41 12.76 -4.70 13.27
C ASP A 41 11.47 -3.88 13.09
N SER A 42 10.81 -3.57 14.20
CA SER A 42 9.47 -2.98 14.18
C SER A 42 9.40 -1.71 15.01
N ILE A 43 8.86 -0.66 14.40
CA ILE A 43 8.49 0.58 15.08
C ILE A 43 7.00 0.54 15.39
N LYS A 44 6.64 0.74 16.66
CA LYS A 44 5.23 0.85 17.04
C LYS A 44 4.68 2.17 16.53
N ALA A 45 3.63 2.11 15.72
CA ALA A 45 3.04 3.26 15.04
C ALA A 45 1.52 3.15 14.95
N ASP A 46 0.82 4.16 15.44
CA ASP A 46 -0.60 4.36 15.18
C ASP A 46 -0.76 5.51 14.18
N PHE A 47 -1.06 5.17 12.95
CA PHE A 47 -1.18 6.10 11.85
C PHE A 47 -2.49 6.92 11.83
N SER A 48 -3.34 6.78 12.84
CA SER A 48 -4.43 7.73 13.08
C SER A 48 -3.95 9.04 13.73
N ASP A 49 -2.76 9.03 14.36
CA ASP A 49 -2.10 10.20 14.92
C ASP A 49 -1.19 10.85 13.87
N PRO A 50 -1.42 12.13 13.50
CA PRO A 50 -0.65 12.82 12.48
C PRO A 50 0.82 13.10 12.85
N GLU A 51 1.21 12.99 14.12
CA GLU A 51 2.61 13.16 14.57
C GLU A 51 3.42 11.86 14.37
N THR A 52 2.77 10.71 14.33
CA THR A 52 3.42 9.40 14.20
C THR A 52 4.31 9.27 12.96
N PRO A 53 3.94 9.75 11.76
CA PRO A 53 4.78 9.63 10.57
C PRO A 53 6.18 10.25 10.71
N ALA A 54 6.28 11.42 11.37
CA ALA A 54 7.57 12.07 11.62
C ALA A 54 8.43 11.21 12.56
N GLN A 55 7.86 10.76 13.67
CA GLN A 55 8.54 9.92 14.65
C GLN A 55 9.04 8.60 14.04
N VAL A 56 8.27 7.99 13.13
CA VAL A 56 8.68 6.76 12.43
C VAL A 56 9.90 7.03 11.55
N ILE A 57 9.90 8.10 10.77
CA ILE A 57 11.05 8.42 9.89
C ILE A 57 12.29 8.75 10.74
N ASP A 58 12.14 9.56 11.78
CA ASP A 58 13.25 9.89 12.68
C ASP A 58 13.89 8.64 13.31
N GLU A 59 13.05 7.68 13.75
CA GLU A 59 13.55 6.45 14.34
C GLU A 59 14.24 5.54 13.29
N VAL A 60 13.71 5.45 12.06
CA VAL A 60 14.38 4.74 10.96
C VAL A 60 15.76 5.33 10.70
N ILE A 61 15.86 6.64 10.56
CA ILE A 61 17.15 7.31 10.28
C ILE A 61 18.13 7.18 11.44
N LYS A 62 17.63 7.26 12.67
CA LYS A 62 18.46 7.02 13.86
C LYS A 62 19.03 5.61 13.92
N GLN A 63 18.25 4.59 13.56
CA GLN A 63 18.67 3.19 13.57
C GLN A 63 19.64 2.84 12.42
N THR A 64 19.42 3.41 11.23
CA THR A 64 20.07 2.94 9.99
C THR A 64 20.97 3.97 9.32
N GLY A 65 20.77 5.26 9.61
CA GLY A 65 21.47 6.38 8.95
C GLY A 65 21.00 6.64 7.51
N ARG A 66 20.03 5.88 6.97
CA ARG A 66 19.57 5.99 5.57
C ARG A 66 18.15 5.44 5.38
N LEU A 67 17.52 5.83 4.28
CA LEU A 67 16.30 5.23 3.77
C LEU A 67 16.39 5.20 2.23
N ASP A 68 16.16 4.04 1.61
CA ASP A 68 16.21 3.87 0.16
C ASP A 68 14.85 3.57 -0.45
N VAL A 69 14.00 2.85 0.29
CA VAL A 69 12.67 2.45 -0.15
C VAL A 69 11.66 2.75 0.93
N LEU A 70 10.58 3.45 0.55
CA LEU A 70 9.39 3.65 1.40
C LEU A 70 8.19 2.95 0.76
N VAL A 71 7.62 1.96 1.45
CA VAL A 71 6.38 1.29 1.04
C VAL A 71 5.25 1.75 1.96
N ASN A 72 4.37 2.61 1.44
CA ASN A 72 3.15 3.05 2.11
C ASN A 72 2.07 1.99 1.87
N ASN A 73 1.97 1.02 2.79
CA ASN A 73 1.02 -0.10 2.69
C ASN A 73 -0.05 -0.07 3.79
N ALA A 74 0.21 0.52 4.95
CA ALA A 74 -0.80 0.63 6.00
C ALA A 74 -2.09 1.28 5.47
N GLY A 75 -3.23 0.70 5.82
CA GLY A 75 -4.53 1.19 5.38
C GLY A 75 -5.68 0.59 6.16
N VAL A 76 -6.82 1.25 6.09
CA VAL A 76 -8.09 0.83 6.67
C VAL A 76 -9.19 0.93 5.63
N MET A 77 -10.22 0.10 5.78
CA MET A 77 -11.43 0.14 4.97
C MET A 77 -12.63 0.14 5.92
N LEU A 78 -13.33 1.25 5.97
CA LEU A 78 -14.60 1.38 6.69
C LEU A 78 -15.71 1.50 5.66
N GLU A 79 -16.68 0.60 5.77
CA GLU A 79 -17.74 0.45 4.79
C GLU A 79 -18.99 1.16 5.23
N ASP A 80 -19.46 2.10 4.42
CA ASP A 80 -20.82 2.61 4.48
C ASP A 80 -21.21 3.34 3.19
N SER A 81 -22.51 3.42 2.92
CA SER A 81 -23.02 4.24 1.82
C SER A 81 -22.83 5.73 2.11
N VAL A 82 -22.76 6.57 1.07
CA VAL A 82 -22.49 8.01 1.21
C VAL A 82 -23.45 8.70 2.18
N ASN A 83 -24.72 8.31 2.20
CA ASN A 83 -25.74 8.91 3.07
C ASN A 83 -25.71 8.39 4.52
N GLN A 84 -24.95 7.34 4.80
CA GLN A 84 -24.81 6.75 6.14
C GLN A 84 -23.41 6.96 6.73
N MET A 85 -22.40 7.12 5.89
CA MET A 85 -21.01 7.30 6.28
C MET A 85 -20.87 8.44 7.28
N SER A 86 -20.35 8.15 8.48
CA SER A 86 -20.08 9.18 9.45
C SER A 86 -18.89 10.06 9.02
N LEU A 87 -18.90 11.34 9.38
CA LEU A 87 -17.75 12.21 9.12
C LEU A 87 -16.47 11.72 9.87
N ASN A 88 -16.65 11.07 11.00
CA ASN A 88 -15.53 10.48 11.76
C ASN A 88 -14.88 9.35 10.97
N ASP A 89 -15.64 8.41 10.43
CA ASP A 89 -15.14 7.28 9.65
C ASP A 89 -14.52 7.73 8.33
N TRP A 90 -15.15 8.72 7.69
CA TRP A 90 -14.59 9.40 6.53
C TRP A 90 -13.22 9.99 6.84
N ASN A 91 -13.13 10.83 7.87
CA ASN A 91 -11.88 11.48 8.26
C ASN A 91 -10.81 10.47 8.71
N HIS A 92 -11.19 9.42 9.44
CA HIS A 92 -10.26 8.37 9.85
C HIS A 92 -9.69 7.63 8.64
N THR A 93 -10.54 7.27 7.66
CA THR A 93 -10.09 6.61 6.43
C THR A 93 -9.12 7.49 5.64
N LEU A 94 -9.44 8.79 5.47
CA LEU A 94 -8.55 9.72 4.80
C LEU A 94 -7.25 9.96 5.58
N ALA A 95 -7.30 10.05 6.90
CA ALA A 95 -6.13 10.22 7.75
C ALA A 95 -5.13 9.08 7.55
N VAL A 96 -5.59 7.84 7.64
CA VAL A 96 -4.71 6.66 7.54
C VAL A 96 -4.28 6.41 6.09
N ASN A 97 -5.20 6.44 5.12
CA ASN A 97 -4.92 5.98 3.76
C ASN A 97 -4.29 7.04 2.85
N LEU A 98 -4.41 8.33 3.18
CA LEU A 98 -3.94 9.41 2.32
C LEU A 98 -3.04 10.41 3.05
N THR A 99 -3.49 10.94 4.21
CA THR A 99 -2.71 11.94 4.95
C THR A 99 -1.41 11.33 5.51
N THR A 100 -1.48 10.13 6.07
CA THR A 100 -0.30 9.42 6.58
C THR A 100 0.75 9.14 5.49
N PRO A 101 0.44 8.57 4.30
CA PRO A 101 1.39 8.48 3.20
C PRO A 101 2.00 9.83 2.81
N PHE A 102 1.20 10.89 2.73
CA PHE A 102 1.72 12.23 2.47
C PHE A 102 2.72 12.67 3.53
N LEU A 103 2.43 12.50 4.82
CA LEU A 103 3.32 12.88 5.92
C LEU A 103 4.58 12.02 5.97
N LEU A 104 4.47 10.70 5.73
CA LEU A 104 5.64 9.82 5.63
C LEU A 104 6.56 10.25 4.49
N ILE A 105 6.01 10.51 3.30
CA ILE A 105 6.78 11.01 2.16
C ILE A 105 7.43 12.35 2.50
N LYS A 106 6.67 13.31 3.02
CA LYS A 106 7.18 14.64 3.40
C LYS A 106 8.38 14.55 4.35
N ASN A 107 8.29 13.72 5.38
CA ASN A 107 9.37 13.57 6.36
C ASN A 107 10.53 12.70 5.83
N ALA A 108 10.28 11.76 4.92
CA ALA A 108 11.33 10.95 4.31
C ALA A 108 12.18 11.71 3.29
N LEU A 109 11.59 12.64 2.53
CA LEU A 109 12.24 13.35 1.42
C LEU A 109 13.62 13.95 1.76
N PRO A 110 13.87 14.58 2.94
CA PRO A 110 15.19 15.08 3.29
C PRO A 110 16.27 13.99 3.41
N HIS A 111 15.89 12.74 3.56
CA HIS A 111 16.76 11.59 3.78
C HIS A 111 16.90 10.71 2.53
N LEU A 112 16.02 10.86 1.55
CA LEU A 112 16.05 10.12 0.29
C LEU A 112 17.13 10.69 -0.64
N LYS A 113 17.75 9.81 -1.42
CA LYS A 113 18.81 10.16 -2.39
C LYS A 113 18.41 9.73 -3.79
N ALA A 114 19.18 10.17 -4.78
CA ALA A 114 19.01 9.67 -6.15
C ALA A 114 19.04 8.14 -6.17
N GLY A 115 18.10 7.52 -6.85
CA GLY A 115 17.87 6.08 -6.88
C GLY A 115 16.88 5.57 -5.82
N SER A 116 16.45 6.41 -4.85
CA SER A 116 15.40 6.02 -3.90
C SER A 116 14.04 5.83 -4.58
N SER A 117 13.22 4.95 -4.01
CA SER A 117 11.90 4.61 -4.54
C SER A 117 10.82 4.66 -3.47
N ILE A 118 9.72 5.33 -3.80
CA ILE A 118 8.50 5.38 -2.99
C ILE A 118 7.44 4.56 -3.70
N ILE A 119 6.83 3.59 -3.00
CA ILE A 119 5.78 2.76 -3.52
C ILE A 119 4.54 2.89 -2.64
N ASN A 120 3.45 3.37 -3.22
CA ASN A 120 2.16 3.51 -2.55
C ASN A 120 1.28 2.31 -2.89
N ILE A 121 0.77 1.60 -1.87
CA ILE A 121 -0.23 0.54 -2.07
C ILE A 121 -1.60 1.20 -2.18
N GLY A 122 -2.00 1.39 -3.43
CA GLY A 122 -3.30 1.90 -3.82
C GLY A 122 -4.40 0.83 -3.73
N SER A 123 -5.31 0.86 -4.69
CA SER A 123 -6.34 -0.14 -4.95
C SER A 123 -6.91 0.09 -6.34
N ILE A 124 -7.44 -0.95 -6.98
CA ILE A 124 -8.29 -0.77 -8.15
C ILE A 124 -9.50 0.13 -7.83
N GLU A 125 -9.89 0.23 -6.57
CA GLU A 125 -10.96 1.13 -6.11
C GLU A 125 -10.54 2.61 -6.06
N GLY A 126 -9.30 2.94 -6.34
CA GLY A 126 -8.89 4.29 -6.73
C GLY A 126 -9.13 4.61 -8.21
N LEU A 127 -9.56 3.62 -9.00
CA LEU A 127 -9.88 3.72 -10.44
C LEU A 127 -11.35 3.38 -10.72
N GLY A 128 -12.02 2.68 -9.81
CA GLY A 128 -13.43 2.32 -9.84
C GLY A 128 -14.00 2.35 -8.42
N SER A 129 -15.17 1.73 -8.20
CA SER A 129 -15.79 1.66 -6.88
C SER A 129 -16.61 0.38 -6.70
N ASN A 130 -16.57 -0.19 -5.51
CA ASN A 130 -17.58 -1.10 -5.02
C ASN A 130 -18.64 -0.33 -4.20
N PRO A 131 -19.85 -0.89 -4.01
CA PRO A 131 -20.84 -0.31 -3.11
C PRO A 131 -20.28 -0.12 -1.69
N LYS A 132 -20.71 0.96 -1.01
CA LYS A 132 -20.35 1.30 0.38
C LYS A 132 -18.87 1.66 0.64
N HIS A 133 -18.05 1.86 -0.38
CA HIS A 133 -16.61 2.14 -0.23
C HIS A 133 -16.25 3.62 -0.49
N ALA A 134 -17.15 4.57 -0.25
CA ALA A 134 -16.98 5.97 -0.62
C ALA A 134 -15.66 6.59 -0.09
N ALA A 135 -15.40 6.49 1.22
CA ALA A 135 -14.18 7.03 1.83
C ALA A 135 -12.92 6.30 1.35
N TYR A 136 -13.01 4.97 1.22
CA TYR A 136 -11.89 4.16 0.74
C TYR A 136 -11.52 4.53 -0.70
N CYS A 137 -12.49 4.56 -1.62
CA CYS A 137 -12.26 4.96 -3.02
C CYS A 137 -11.66 6.35 -3.13
N ALA A 138 -12.22 7.33 -2.40
CA ALA A 138 -11.69 8.68 -2.37
C ALA A 138 -10.25 8.73 -1.88
N SER A 139 -9.93 8.01 -0.80
CA SER A 139 -8.57 7.93 -0.25
C SER A 139 -7.57 7.32 -1.23
N LYS A 140 -7.95 6.22 -1.90
CA LYS A 140 -7.07 5.51 -2.84
C LYS A 140 -6.91 6.27 -4.17
N ALA A 141 -7.95 6.94 -4.65
CA ALA A 141 -7.86 7.87 -5.79
C ALA A 141 -6.94 9.07 -5.47
N GLY A 142 -7.07 9.65 -4.26
CA GLY A 142 -6.18 10.67 -3.76
C GLY A 142 -4.72 10.22 -3.68
N LEU A 143 -4.47 8.98 -3.22
CA LEU A 143 -3.14 8.40 -3.16
C LEU A 143 -2.52 8.20 -4.55
N HIS A 144 -3.33 7.82 -5.55
CA HIS A 144 -2.88 7.76 -6.95
C HIS A 144 -2.52 9.15 -7.50
N ALA A 145 -3.27 10.19 -7.13
CA ALA A 145 -2.95 11.56 -7.50
C ALA A 145 -1.67 12.05 -6.80
N LEU A 146 -1.52 11.79 -5.50
CA LEU A 146 -0.31 12.10 -4.72
C LEU A 146 0.92 11.42 -5.33
N THR A 147 0.81 10.16 -5.78
CA THR A 147 1.90 9.43 -6.43
C THR A 147 2.45 10.20 -7.63
N ARG A 148 1.57 10.73 -8.50
CA ARG A 148 1.97 11.52 -9.66
C ARG A 148 2.60 12.85 -9.28
N ALA A 149 2.03 13.54 -8.29
CA ALA A 149 2.57 14.81 -7.80
C ALA A 149 4.01 14.64 -7.27
N VAL A 150 4.22 13.64 -6.40
CA VAL A 150 5.56 13.35 -5.84
C VAL A 150 6.55 12.97 -6.95
N ALA A 151 6.14 12.18 -7.94
CA ALA A 151 6.99 11.80 -9.07
C ALA A 151 7.44 13.02 -9.89
N VAL A 152 6.55 13.98 -10.12
CA VAL A 152 6.84 15.22 -10.88
C VAL A 152 7.76 16.14 -10.06
N ASP A 153 7.45 16.36 -8.78
CA ASP A 153 8.17 17.30 -7.93
C ASP A 153 9.59 16.83 -7.59
N HIS A 154 9.78 15.50 -7.41
CA HIS A 154 11.03 14.92 -6.90
C HIS A 154 11.79 14.05 -7.92
N GLY A 155 11.24 13.85 -9.11
CA GLY A 155 11.94 13.21 -10.23
C GLY A 155 13.27 13.88 -10.60
N PRO A 156 13.37 15.23 -10.63
CA PRO A 156 14.65 15.92 -10.87
C PRO A 156 15.74 15.61 -9.86
N GLN A 157 15.38 15.13 -8.65
CA GLN A 157 16.31 14.69 -7.61
C GLN A 157 16.68 13.19 -7.73
N GLY A 158 16.16 12.50 -8.76
CA GLY A 158 16.35 11.06 -8.96
C GLY A 158 15.53 10.18 -8.04
N ILE A 159 14.47 10.72 -7.39
CA ILE A 159 13.54 9.97 -6.54
C ILE A 159 12.33 9.54 -7.38
N ARG A 160 12.01 8.24 -7.36
CA ARG A 160 10.87 7.68 -8.08
C ARG A 160 9.70 7.47 -7.13
N CYS A 161 8.47 7.71 -7.61
CA CYS A 161 7.25 7.42 -6.86
C CYS A 161 6.25 6.72 -7.79
N ASN A 162 5.82 5.52 -7.41
CA ASN A 162 4.83 4.74 -8.15
C ASN A 162 3.77 4.18 -7.20
N ALA A 163 2.63 3.78 -7.75
CA ALA A 163 1.60 3.07 -7.01
C ALA A 163 1.36 1.68 -7.58
N VAL A 164 1.08 0.73 -6.71
CA VAL A 164 0.51 -0.55 -7.06
C VAL A 164 -0.96 -0.53 -6.63
N ALA A 165 -1.85 -0.91 -7.52
CA ALA A 165 -3.30 -0.94 -7.31
C ALA A 165 -3.79 -2.41 -7.35
N PRO A 166 -3.80 -3.11 -6.20
CA PRO A 166 -4.28 -4.49 -6.14
C PRO A 166 -5.78 -4.58 -6.38
N GLY A 167 -6.21 -5.72 -6.94
CA GLY A 167 -7.59 -6.19 -6.90
C GLY A 167 -7.89 -6.92 -5.59
N TRP A 168 -8.67 -7.99 -5.67
CA TRP A 168 -8.91 -8.83 -4.50
C TRP A 168 -7.69 -9.71 -4.22
N ILE A 169 -7.06 -9.50 -3.07
CA ILE A 169 -5.86 -10.23 -2.64
C ILE A 169 -6.19 -11.00 -1.36
N ASP A 170 -5.77 -12.25 -1.28
CA ASP A 170 -5.97 -13.12 -0.11
C ASP A 170 -5.10 -12.61 1.05
N THR A 171 -5.73 -11.88 1.96
CA THR A 171 -5.13 -11.32 3.17
C THR A 171 -6.00 -11.66 4.36
N GLU A 172 -5.46 -11.63 5.58
CA GLU A 172 -6.24 -11.85 6.80
C GLU A 172 -7.51 -10.98 6.83
N LEU A 173 -7.43 -9.71 6.43
CA LEU A 173 -8.60 -8.81 6.38
C LEU A 173 -9.70 -9.33 5.45
N ASN A 174 -9.33 -9.83 4.27
CA ASN A 174 -10.29 -10.35 3.30
C ASN A 174 -10.77 -11.75 3.69
N GLU A 175 -9.95 -12.55 4.34
CA GLU A 175 -10.36 -13.84 4.89
C GLU A 175 -11.42 -13.67 5.97
N ASP A 176 -11.20 -12.77 6.95
CA ASP A 176 -12.17 -12.47 7.99
C ASP A 176 -13.52 -12.00 7.39
N PHE A 177 -13.45 -11.19 6.33
CA PHE A 177 -14.65 -10.76 5.61
C PHE A 177 -15.36 -11.93 4.93
N ILE A 178 -14.64 -12.80 4.22
CA ILE A 178 -15.22 -13.98 3.55
C ILE A 178 -15.87 -14.92 4.58
N GLU A 179 -15.17 -15.20 5.70
CA GLU A 179 -15.68 -16.08 6.76
C GLU A 179 -16.94 -15.52 7.45
N SER A 180 -17.20 -14.21 7.34
CA SER A 180 -18.42 -13.59 7.84
C SER A 180 -19.64 -13.74 6.91
N MET A 181 -19.44 -14.24 5.68
CA MET A 181 -20.53 -14.46 4.73
C MET A 181 -21.37 -15.69 5.09
N GLU A 182 -22.64 -15.71 4.68
CA GLU A 182 -23.55 -16.85 4.89
C GLU A 182 -23.04 -18.15 4.25
N ASP A 183 -22.42 -18.07 3.07
CA ASP A 183 -21.71 -19.17 2.40
C ASP A 183 -20.34 -18.70 1.93
N PRO A 184 -19.29 -18.84 2.79
CA PRO A 184 -17.93 -18.44 2.46
C PRO A 184 -17.39 -19.12 1.20
N THR A 185 -17.74 -20.39 0.97
CA THR A 185 -17.25 -21.16 -0.18
C THR A 185 -17.83 -20.65 -1.49
N ALA A 186 -19.13 -20.42 -1.55
CA ALA A 186 -19.79 -19.85 -2.72
C ALA A 186 -19.28 -18.42 -2.98
N PHE A 187 -19.14 -17.61 -1.94
CA PHE A 187 -18.64 -16.25 -2.07
C PHE A 187 -17.20 -16.22 -2.61
N ARG A 188 -16.32 -17.07 -2.10
CA ARG A 188 -14.93 -17.20 -2.58
C ARG A 188 -14.86 -17.61 -4.05
N ALA A 189 -15.71 -18.55 -4.47
CA ALA A 189 -15.81 -18.95 -5.88
C ALA A 189 -16.34 -17.81 -6.77
N GLU A 190 -17.25 -17.01 -6.26
CA GLU A 190 -17.84 -15.88 -6.99
C GLU A 190 -16.83 -14.72 -7.15
N ILE A 191 -16.11 -14.37 -6.10
CA ILE A 191 -14.99 -13.41 -6.15
C ILE A 191 -13.92 -13.86 -7.15
N GLY A 192 -13.61 -15.16 -7.22
CA GLY A 192 -12.72 -15.69 -8.24
C GLY A 192 -13.24 -15.45 -9.66
N ARG A 193 -14.56 -15.63 -9.89
CA ARG A 193 -15.16 -15.49 -11.22
C ARG A 193 -15.15 -14.08 -11.81
N ILE A 194 -15.16 -13.04 -10.97
CA ILE A 194 -15.12 -11.65 -11.46
C ILE A 194 -13.74 -11.24 -12.01
N HIS A 195 -12.72 -12.06 -11.80
CA HIS A 195 -11.40 -11.87 -12.36
C HIS A 195 -11.22 -12.72 -13.64
N PRO A 196 -10.73 -12.18 -14.74
CA PRO A 196 -10.39 -12.98 -15.94
C PRO A 196 -9.49 -14.19 -15.65
N LEU A 197 -8.55 -14.07 -14.70
CA LEU A 197 -7.70 -15.19 -14.28
C LEU A 197 -8.41 -16.23 -13.40
N ARG A 198 -9.71 -16.03 -13.10
CA ARG A 198 -10.58 -16.96 -12.38
C ARG A 198 -10.11 -17.36 -10.98
N ARG A 199 -9.39 -16.47 -10.34
CA ARG A 199 -8.94 -16.58 -8.95
C ARG A 199 -8.69 -15.21 -8.34
N THR A 200 -8.57 -15.18 -7.04
CA THR A 200 -8.03 -14.05 -6.28
C THR A 200 -6.50 -13.97 -6.43
N GLY A 201 -5.91 -12.84 -6.09
CA GLY A 201 -4.46 -12.66 -6.07
C GLY A 201 -3.86 -13.05 -4.73
N LYS A 202 -2.55 -13.30 -4.72
CA LYS A 202 -1.77 -13.58 -3.51
C LYS A 202 -0.93 -12.35 -3.12
N PRO A 203 -0.67 -12.12 -1.82
CA PRO A 203 0.20 -11.04 -1.36
C PRO A 203 1.57 -11.02 -2.05
N GLU A 204 2.15 -12.20 -2.32
CA GLU A 204 3.45 -12.36 -2.97
C GLU A 204 3.46 -11.84 -4.42
N GLU A 205 2.31 -11.89 -5.11
CA GLU A 205 2.18 -11.37 -6.48
C GLU A 205 2.23 -9.84 -6.48
N VAL A 206 1.65 -9.20 -5.46
CA VAL A 206 1.78 -7.75 -5.25
C VAL A 206 3.21 -7.38 -4.85
N ALA A 207 3.79 -8.12 -3.90
CA ALA A 207 5.15 -7.89 -3.43
C ALA A 207 6.20 -8.02 -4.54
N ALA A 208 5.96 -8.90 -5.53
CA ALA A 208 6.83 -9.06 -6.69
C ALA A 208 6.94 -7.75 -7.50
N LEU A 209 5.82 -7.11 -7.79
CA LEU A 209 5.79 -5.84 -8.50
C LEU A 209 6.37 -4.70 -7.65
N VAL A 210 6.05 -4.66 -6.34
CA VAL A 210 6.59 -3.66 -5.40
C VAL A 210 8.12 -3.70 -5.39
N THR A 211 8.70 -4.89 -5.31
CA THR A 211 10.16 -5.07 -5.27
C THR A 211 10.81 -4.71 -6.61
N TRP A 212 10.18 -5.07 -7.73
CA TRP A 212 10.65 -4.64 -9.05
C TRP A 212 10.62 -3.11 -9.19
N LEU A 213 9.55 -2.44 -8.74
CA LEU A 213 9.46 -0.97 -8.75
C LEU A 213 10.54 -0.30 -7.87
N ALA A 214 11.05 -1.00 -6.85
CA ALA A 214 12.13 -0.51 -6.01
C ALA A 214 13.52 -0.75 -6.62
N SER A 215 13.65 -1.66 -7.58
CA SER A 215 14.93 -2.04 -8.17
C SER A 215 15.42 -1.05 -9.26
N ASP A 216 16.66 -1.24 -9.67
CA ASP A 216 17.29 -0.49 -10.76
C ASP A 216 16.69 -0.84 -12.13
N ASP A 217 16.05 -2.01 -12.28
CA ASP A 217 15.32 -2.41 -13.50
C ASP A 217 14.11 -1.51 -13.78
N ALA A 218 13.62 -0.78 -12.76
CA ALA A 218 12.56 0.20 -12.88
C ALA A 218 13.08 1.66 -12.89
N ALA A 219 14.37 1.90 -13.20
CA ALA A 219 15.00 3.22 -13.09
C ALA A 219 14.32 4.31 -13.94
N PHE A 220 13.63 3.95 -15.04
CA PHE A 220 12.90 4.91 -15.89
C PHE A 220 11.38 4.85 -15.67
N VAL A 221 10.94 4.35 -14.52
CA VAL A 221 9.52 4.19 -14.16
C VAL A 221 9.19 5.05 -12.96
N THR A 222 8.40 6.11 -13.19
CA THR A 222 7.88 6.98 -12.12
C THR A 222 6.51 7.55 -12.49
N GLY A 223 5.70 7.90 -11.49
CA GLY A 223 4.36 8.49 -11.66
C GLY A 223 3.29 7.49 -12.13
N GLN A 224 3.58 6.20 -12.16
CA GLN A 224 2.67 5.18 -12.70
C GLN A 224 1.81 4.55 -11.61
N ILE A 225 0.64 4.09 -12.03
CA ILE A 225 -0.27 3.27 -11.23
C ILE A 225 -0.42 1.91 -11.94
N TYR A 226 0.14 0.87 -11.34
CA TYR A 226 0.11 -0.47 -11.91
C TYR A 226 -0.96 -1.32 -11.23
N THR A 227 -1.90 -1.86 -11.99
CA THR A 227 -2.90 -2.80 -11.45
C THR A 227 -2.32 -4.21 -11.32
N VAL A 228 -2.65 -4.87 -10.20
CA VAL A 228 -2.42 -6.30 -9.96
C VAL A 228 -3.76 -6.89 -9.56
N ASP A 229 -4.63 -7.12 -10.53
CA ASP A 229 -6.06 -7.36 -10.32
C ASP A 229 -6.61 -8.57 -11.11
N GLY A 230 -5.76 -9.41 -11.64
CA GLY A 230 -6.16 -10.56 -12.45
C GLY A 230 -7.00 -10.19 -13.69
N GLY A 231 -6.87 -8.93 -14.15
CA GLY A 231 -7.58 -8.39 -15.31
C GLY A 231 -8.98 -7.84 -15.00
N ARG A 232 -9.34 -7.67 -13.73
CA ARG A 232 -10.70 -7.23 -13.33
C ARG A 232 -11.11 -5.92 -13.99
N LEU A 233 -10.22 -4.91 -14.01
CA LEU A 233 -10.50 -3.62 -14.64
C LEU A 233 -10.39 -3.63 -16.19
N ALA A 234 -9.77 -4.64 -16.77
CA ALA A 234 -9.66 -4.76 -18.22
C ALA A 234 -10.95 -5.34 -18.86
N GLN A 235 -11.81 -5.94 -18.05
CA GLN A 235 -13.04 -6.59 -18.51
C GLN A 235 -14.16 -5.57 -18.63
N LEU A 236 -14.76 -5.47 -19.82
CA LEU A 236 -16.03 -4.80 -20.00
C LEU A 236 -17.17 -5.82 -19.73
N PRO A 237 -18.11 -5.50 -18.83
CA PRO A 237 -19.24 -6.41 -18.57
C PRO A 237 -20.10 -6.55 -19.82
N LEU A 238 -20.42 -7.79 -20.18
CA LEU A 238 -21.46 -8.08 -21.14
C LEU A 238 -22.77 -8.31 -20.38
N PRO A 239 -23.94 -7.97 -20.99
CA PRO A 239 -25.25 -8.19 -20.40
C PRO A 239 -25.56 -9.66 -20.18
#